data_ff80a8402685bb35bdc597a62bb776d0
#
_entry.id   ff80a8402685bb35bdc597a62bb776d0
#
_cell.length_a   1.000
_cell.length_b   1.000
_cell.length_c   1.000
_cell.angle_alpha   90.00
_cell.angle_beta   90.00
_cell.angle_gamma   90.00
#
_symmetry.space_group_name_H-M   'P 1'
#
loop_
_entity.id
_entity.type
_entity.pdbx_description
1 polymer ?
#
loop_
_entity_poly.entity_id
_entity_poly.type
_entity_poly.pdbx_seq_one_letter_code
_entity_poly.pdbx_strand_id
1 'polypeptide(L)'
;MQGWRGSFRVASFRGIPILIHFSLVLALPLLTLLFGKVFQQAGAAAGVGQEQLGGVRYLWGLGVALGLFASVLIHELAHVIYALRKGGEVRSITLMIVGGVSEITEMPKRHRDEVLMALAGPLTSLGLAGLFFGVLVVLPQMRSFALPFCVFYLAMVNVMLGLFNLVPAFPMDGGRILRGLLAGRLGMVRATNISAWVGRGFAVLFVVVAVLTFNPMLAIIGFFIFSGAGNESRQVVMRAELEKLRVEQMMSPRFHGLDVNTSLEEALAELRHEKRLALPLAELEQPVGWVALADLLAVPEEERARRTVRELLKPAAVVSPEENGWTALRRLIEAKPPVLLVLERGRLVGTLDGNDVHAALALQVARDERERSRASRWRQERPA
;
A
#
# COMPACT_ATOMS: atom_id res chain seq x y z
N MET A 1 -6.10 6.28 13.65
CA MET A 1 -5.95 7.08 12.42
C MET A 1 -4.46 7.22 12.11
N GLN A 2 -3.90 6.37 11.26
CA GLN A 2 -2.51 6.52 10.82
C GLN A 2 -2.46 6.11 9.35
N GLY A 3 -2.63 7.11 8.48
CA GLY A 3 -2.13 7.05 7.12
C GLY A 3 -0.60 6.94 7.11
N TRP A 4 0.04 6.92 5.95
CA TRP A 4 1.48 6.95 5.80
C TRP A 4 2.10 8.02 6.70
N ARG A 5 3.19 7.70 7.43
CA ARG A 5 3.88 8.68 8.29
C ARG A 5 4.20 9.94 7.49
N GLY A 6 3.77 11.09 7.99
CA GLY A 6 3.92 12.37 7.29
C GLY A 6 2.76 12.75 6.38
N SER A 7 1.60 12.10 6.49
CA SER A 7 0.37 12.50 5.79
C SER A 7 -0.58 13.25 6.73
N PHE A 8 -1.27 14.27 6.20
CA PHE A 8 -2.29 15.03 6.91
C PHE A 8 -3.61 14.99 6.14
N ARG A 9 -4.73 15.02 6.88
CA ARG A 9 -6.07 14.97 6.32
C ARG A 9 -6.49 16.33 5.79
N VAL A 10 -6.97 16.37 4.54
CA VAL A 10 -7.49 17.60 3.90
C VAL A 10 -8.98 17.54 3.66
N ALA A 11 -9.53 16.36 3.40
CA ALA A 11 -10.95 16.18 3.11
C ALA A 11 -11.42 14.78 3.50
N SER A 12 -12.69 14.46 3.25
CA SER A 12 -13.21 13.11 3.33
C SER A 12 -14.30 12.88 2.28
N PHE A 13 -14.32 11.68 1.74
CA PHE A 13 -15.34 11.21 0.80
C PHE A 13 -16.09 10.01 1.41
N ARG A 14 -17.39 10.15 1.68
CA ARG A 14 -18.21 9.09 2.33
C ARG A 14 -17.59 8.52 3.62
N GLY A 15 -16.98 9.39 4.44
CA GLY A 15 -16.29 8.98 5.67
C GLY A 15 -14.84 8.53 5.49
N ILE A 16 -14.39 8.27 4.26
CA ILE A 16 -13.02 7.88 3.94
C ILE A 16 -12.14 9.12 3.92
N PRO A 17 -11.08 9.20 4.73
CA PRO A 17 -10.18 10.36 4.76
C PRO A 17 -9.36 10.44 3.48
N ILE A 18 -9.27 11.65 2.93
CA ILE A 18 -8.35 12.02 1.85
C ILE A 18 -7.16 12.70 2.50
N LEU A 19 -5.99 12.10 2.31
CA LEU A 19 -4.73 12.50 2.91
C LEU A 19 -3.80 13.06 1.85
N ILE A 20 -3.02 14.07 2.23
CA ILE A 20 -1.89 14.58 1.44
C ILE A 20 -0.60 14.21 2.18
N HIS A 21 0.30 13.53 1.50
CA HIS A 21 1.64 13.25 2.02
C HIS A 21 2.55 14.46 1.81
N PHE A 22 3.50 14.69 2.73
CA PHE A 22 4.40 15.86 2.66
C PHE A 22 5.20 15.92 1.34
N SER A 23 5.48 14.77 0.70
CA SER A 23 6.18 14.72 -0.58
C SER A 23 5.44 15.45 -1.71
N LEU A 24 4.10 15.47 -1.67
CA LEU A 24 3.29 16.22 -2.64
C LEU A 24 3.41 17.74 -2.41
N VAL A 25 3.46 18.16 -1.13
CA VAL A 25 3.66 19.57 -0.79
C VAL A 25 5.02 20.06 -1.29
N LEU A 26 6.06 19.22 -1.17
CA LEU A 26 7.40 19.53 -1.70
C LEU A 26 7.44 19.49 -3.24
N ALA A 27 6.65 18.63 -3.86
CA ALA A 27 6.59 18.54 -5.33
C ALA A 27 5.85 19.73 -5.98
N LEU A 28 4.87 20.32 -5.28
CA LEU A 28 4.02 21.38 -5.83
C LEU A 28 4.82 22.59 -6.34
N PRO A 29 5.78 23.19 -5.61
CA PRO A 29 6.62 24.27 -6.11
C PRO A 29 7.45 23.84 -7.32
N LEU A 30 8.04 22.62 -7.27
CA LEU A 30 8.85 22.11 -8.38
C LEU A 30 8.01 21.94 -9.66
N LEU A 31 6.83 21.36 -9.55
CA LEU A 31 5.90 21.19 -10.68
C LEU A 31 5.39 22.55 -11.19
N THR A 32 5.14 23.50 -10.30
CA THR A 32 4.77 24.87 -10.65
C THR A 32 5.84 25.52 -11.53
N LEU A 33 7.12 25.39 -11.13
CA LEU A 33 8.25 25.90 -11.92
C LEU A 33 8.41 25.19 -13.25
N LEU A 34 8.27 23.86 -13.27
CA LEU A 34 8.39 23.04 -14.47
C LEU A 34 7.28 23.39 -15.49
N PHE A 35 6.03 23.37 -15.05
CA PHE A 35 4.90 23.69 -15.93
C PHE A 35 4.89 25.16 -16.33
N GLY A 36 5.35 26.06 -15.47
CA GLY A 36 5.55 27.48 -15.82
C GLY A 36 6.59 27.68 -16.92
N LYS A 37 7.68 26.90 -16.92
CA LYS A 37 8.67 26.92 -18.02
C LYS A 37 8.07 26.38 -19.32
N VAL A 38 7.34 25.26 -19.27
CA VAL A 38 6.68 24.69 -20.45
C VAL A 38 5.66 25.66 -21.01
N PHE A 39 4.86 26.30 -20.17
CA PHE A 39 3.92 27.35 -20.56
C PHE A 39 4.63 28.51 -21.30
N GLN A 40 5.74 29.01 -20.74
CA GLN A 40 6.53 30.11 -21.35
C GLN A 40 7.10 29.70 -22.70
N GLN A 41 7.68 28.50 -22.82
CA GLN A 41 8.25 28.00 -24.06
C GLN A 41 7.16 27.84 -25.16
N ALA A 42 6.03 27.27 -24.81
CA ALA A 42 4.91 27.10 -25.75
C ALA A 42 4.32 28.44 -26.16
N GLY A 43 4.17 29.41 -25.26
CA GLY A 43 3.69 30.75 -25.57
C GLY A 43 4.63 31.53 -26.49
N ALA A 44 5.96 31.43 -26.22
CA ALA A 44 6.97 32.04 -27.09
C ALA A 44 6.94 31.44 -28.51
N ALA A 45 6.78 30.11 -28.64
CA ALA A 45 6.63 29.41 -29.90
C ALA A 45 5.34 29.82 -30.66
N ALA A 46 4.29 30.17 -29.91
CA ALA A 46 3.03 30.70 -30.45
C ALA A 46 3.06 32.22 -30.78
N GLY A 47 4.20 32.88 -30.60
CA GLY A 47 4.36 34.31 -30.89
C GLY A 47 3.81 35.25 -29.81
N VAL A 48 3.53 34.74 -28.60
CA VAL A 48 3.07 35.58 -27.48
C VAL A 48 4.24 36.34 -26.86
N GLY A 49 4.07 37.66 -26.66
CA GLY A 49 5.13 38.51 -26.11
C GLY A 49 5.62 38.08 -24.71
N GLN A 50 6.93 38.15 -24.52
CA GLN A 50 7.58 37.72 -23.27
C GLN A 50 7.06 38.43 -22.01
N GLU A 51 6.70 39.71 -22.15
CA GLU A 51 6.13 40.51 -21.05
C GLU A 51 4.78 39.95 -20.54
N GLN A 52 3.94 39.45 -21.48
CA GLN A 52 2.67 38.85 -21.14
C GLN A 52 2.81 37.45 -20.49
N LEU A 53 3.88 36.74 -20.82
CA LEU A 53 4.13 35.39 -20.31
C LEU A 53 4.87 35.43 -18.95
N GLY A 54 5.78 36.38 -18.74
CA GLY A 54 6.71 36.41 -17.61
C GLY A 54 6.04 36.51 -16.24
N GLY A 55 5.03 37.40 -16.12
CA GLY A 55 4.35 37.65 -14.85
C GLY A 55 3.37 36.56 -14.42
N VAL A 56 2.78 35.85 -15.38
CA VAL A 56 1.68 34.90 -15.10
C VAL A 56 2.09 33.42 -15.22
N ARG A 57 3.27 33.11 -15.70
CA ARG A 57 3.73 31.73 -15.95
C ARG A 57 3.63 30.82 -14.73
N TYR A 58 3.96 31.33 -13.53
CA TYR A 58 3.91 30.55 -12.30
C TYR A 58 2.47 30.31 -11.83
N LEU A 59 1.58 31.28 -12.04
CA LEU A 59 0.15 31.11 -11.76
C LEU A 59 -0.45 30.00 -12.60
N TRP A 60 -0.16 29.98 -13.90
CA TRP A 60 -0.62 28.93 -14.81
C TRP A 60 0.07 27.58 -14.53
N GLY A 61 1.36 27.60 -14.21
CA GLY A 61 2.08 26.40 -13.78
C GLY A 61 1.47 25.78 -12.53
N LEU A 62 1.09 26.60 -11.54
CA LEU A 62 0.37 26.16 -10.34
C LEU A 62 -1.01 25.61 -10.69
N GLY A 63 -1.74 26.27 -11.57
CA GLY A 63 -3.05 25.81 -12.03
C GLY A 63 -3.00 24.42 -12.67
N VAL A 64 -2.01 24.17 -13.54
CA VAL A 64 -1.77 22.86 -14.15
C VAL A 64 -1.35 21.82 -13.11
N ALA A 65 -0.48 22.18 -12.15
CA ALA A 65 -0.06 21.26 -11.09
C ALA A 65 -1.23 20.85 -10.20
N LEU A 66 -2.07 21.80 -9.79
CA LEU A 66 -3.28 21.51 -9.00
C LEU A 66 -4.29 20.69 -9.83
N GLY A 67 -4.46 21.00 -11.11
CA GLY A 67 -5.31 20.25 -12.03
C GLY A 67 -4.83 18.80 -12.23
N LEU A 68 -3.51 18.57 -12.28
CA LEU A 68 -2.93 17.23 -12.30
C LEU A 68 -3.29 16.45 -11.02
N PHE A 69 -3.12 17.03 -9.84
CA PHE A 69 -3.45 16.35 -8.60
C PHE A 69 -4.96 16.12 -8.43
N ALA A 70 -5.80 17.06 -8.90
CA ALA A 70 -7.23 16.85 -8.97
C ALA A 70 -7.59 15.67 -9.92
N SER A 71 -6.92 15.56 -11.07
CA SER A 71 -7.10 14.45 -12.00
C SER A 71 -6.68 13.12 -11.38
N VAL A 72 -5.55 13.07 -10.67
CA VAL A 72 -5.11 11.87 -9.93
C VAL A 72 -6.12 11.51 -8.84
N LEU A 73 -6.64 12.48 -8.09
CA LEU A 73 -7.67 12.23 -7.08
C LEU A 73 -8.95 11.65 -7.70
N ILE A 74 -9.40 12.18 -8.82
CA ILE A 74 -10.59 11.69 -9.53
C ILE A 74 -10.37 10.26 -10.04
N HIS A 75 -9.17 9.97 -10.56
CA HIS A 75 -8.75 8.63 -10.95
C HIS A 75 -8.85 7.64 -9.77
N GLU A 76 -8.27 7.97 -8.61
CA GLU A 76 -8.34 7.15 -7.38
C GLU A 76 -9.77 6.98 -6.88
N LEU A 77 -10.56 8.06 -6.90
CA LEU A 77 -11.97 8.01 -6.50
C LEU A 77 -12.78 7.04 -7.37
N ALA A 78 -12.45 6.90 -8.66
CA ALA A 78 -13.12 5.94 -9.53
C ALA A 78 -12.90 4.50 -9.06
N HIS A 79 -11.68 4.13 -8.69
CA HIS A 79 -11.38 2.83 -8.08
C HIS A 79 -12.14 2.62 -6.77
N VAL A 80 -12.10 3.62 -5.90
CA VAL A 80 -12.76 3.58 -4.58
C VAL A 80 -14.27 3.43 -4.72
N ILE A 81 -14.90 4.22 -5.60
CA ILE A 81 -16.35 4.14 -5.82
C ILE A 81 -16.74 2.75 -6.32
N TYR A 82 -15.96 2.16 -7.23
CA TYR A 82 -16.20 0.82 -7.71
C TYR A 82 -16.04 -0.22 -6.60
N ALA A 83 -14.94 -0.16 -5.83
CA ALA A 83 -14.68 -1.05 -4.70
C ALA A 83 -15.85 -1.03 -3.69
N LEU A 84 -16.27 0.15 -3.25
CA LEU A 84 -17.39 0.32 -2.32
C LEU A 84 -18.71 -0.24 -2.86
N ARG A 85 -19.00 -0.05 -4.15
CA ARG A 85 -20.21 -0.63 -4.80
C ARG A 85 -20.21 -2.15 -4.82
N LYS A 86 -19.04 -2.78 -4.73
CA LYS A 86 -18.85 -4.23 -4.72
C LYS A 86 -18.63 -4.82 -3.32
N GLY A 87 -18.88 -4.03 -2.28
CA GLY A 87 -18.74 -4.44 -0.88
C GLY A 87 -17.30 -4.49 -0.38
N GLY A 88 -16.38 -3.83 -1.09
CA GLY A 88 -15.01 -3.62 -0.62
C GLY A 88 -14.95 -2.56 0.47
N GLU A 89 -13.90 -2.60 1.28
CA GLU A 89 -13.62 -1.61 2.32
C GLU A 89 -12.39 -0.79 1.96
N VAL A 90 -12.47 0.52 2.16
CA VAL A 90 -11.39 1.46 1.88
C VAL A 90 -11.09 2.26 3.14
N ARG A 91 -9.82 2.24 3.56
CA ARG A 91 -9.36 2.91 4.78
C ARG A 91 -9.02 4.38 4.55
N SER A 92 -8.31 4.68 3.47
CA SER A 92 -7.86 6.02 3.14
C SER A 92 -7.48 6.16 1.68
N ILE A 93 -7.47 7.40 1.19
CA ILE A 93 -6.89 7.80 -0.10
C ILE A 93 -5.76 8.75 0.20
N THR A 94 -4.53 8.43 -0.20
CA THR A 94 -3.35 9.28 0.04
C THR A 94 -2.76 9.75 -1.28
N LEU A 95 -2.64 11.07 -1.46
CA LEU A 95 -1.98 11.68 -2.60
C LEU A 95 -0.50 11.93 -2.27
N MET A 96 0.39 11.47 -3.15
CA MET A 96 1.84 11.57 -3.03
C MET A 96 2.45 12.09 -4.33
N ILE A 97 3.75 12.42 -4.31
CA ILE A 97 4.48 12.84 -5.52
C ILE A 97 4.42 11.80 -6.65
N VAL A 98 4.37 10.51 -6.31
CA VAL A 98 4.39 9.40 -7.27
C VAL A 98 3.00 9.09 -7.82
N GLY A 99 1.94 9.70 -7.28
CA GLY A 99 0.54 9.47 -7.64
C GLY A 99 -0.38 9.35 -6.43
N GLY A 100 -1.56 8.76 -6.64
CA GLY A 100 -2.51 8.42 -5.59
C GLY A 100 -2.33 6.97 -5.12
N VAL A 101 -2.63 6.72 -3.86
CA VAL A 101 -2.67 5.38 -3.27
C VAL A 101 -3.95 5.23 -2.47
N SER A 102 -4.83 4.35 -2.92
CA SER A 102 -6.05 3.97 -2.20
C SER A 102 -5.80 2.72 -1.37
N GLU A 103 -5.87 2.84 -0.04
CA GLU A 103 -5.70 1.72 0.89
C GLU A 103 -7.01 0.92 0.97
N ILE A 104 -7.16 -0.04 0.05
CA ILE A 104 -8.30 -0.94 -0.02
C ILE A 104 -8.00 -2.14 0.90
N THR A 105 -8.73 -2.26 2.02
CA THR A 105 -8.53 -3.33 3.01
C THR A 105 -9.20 -4.63 2.60
N GLU A 106 -10.34 -4.56 1.92
CA GLU A 106 -11.02 -5.72 1.36
C GLU A 106 -11.25 -5.54 -0.14
N MET A 107 -10.60 -6.40 -0.92
CA MET A 107 -10.78 -6.44 -2.37
C MET A 107 -12.07 -7.19 -2.74
N PRO A 108 -12.71 -6.85 -3.87
CA PRO A 108 -13.82 -7.62 -4.40
C PRO A 108 -13.45 -9.10 -4.57
N LYS A 109 -14.36 -10.00 -4.13
CA LYS A 109 -14.09 -11.45 -4.13
C LYS A 109 -13.98 -12.08 -5.53
N ARG A 110 -14.54 -11.43 -6.56
CA ARG A 110 -14.57 -11.96 -7.93
C ARG A 110 -13.44 -11.35 -8.75
N HIS A 111 -12.67 -12.16 -9.47
CA HIS A 111 -11.59 -11.68 -10.36
C HIS A 111 -12.07 -10.66 -11.42
N ARG A 112 -13.30 -10.83 -11.92
CA ARG A 112 -13.92 -9.86 -12.85
C ARG A 112 -14.12 -8.49 -12.23
N ASP A 113 -14.50 -8.43 -10.96
CA ASP A 113 -14.69 -7.16 -10.25
C ASP A 113 -13.35 -6.46 -9.99
N GLU A 114 -12.27 -7.21 -9.78
CA GLU A 114 -10.91 -6.66 -9.71
C GLU A 114 -10.50 -6.01 -11.04
N VAL A 115 -10.76 -6.67 -12.18
CA VAL A 115 -10.49 -6.12 -13.52
C VAL A 115 -11.26 -4.82 -13.76
N LEU A 116 -12.55 -4.82 -13.46
CA LEU A 116 -13.42 -3.65 -13.68
C LEU A 116 -13.06 -2.51 -12.71
N MET A 117 -12.67 -2.82 -11.48
CA MET A 117 -12.15 -1.84 -10.53
C MET A 117 -10.87 -1.21 -11.06
N ALA A 118 -9.91 -2.02 -11.53
CA ALA A 118 -8.65 -1.53 -12.08
C ALA A 118 -8.84 -0.73 -13.38
N LEU A 119 -9.84 -1.04 -14.19
CA LEU A 119 -10.19 -0.26 -15.37
C LEU A 119 -10.86 1.08 -15.06
N ALA A 120 -11.52 1.21 -13.89
CA ALA A 120 -12.30 2.41 -13.56
C ALA A 120 -11.44 3.70 -13.55
N GLY A 121 -10.22 3.64 -12.99
CA GLY A 121 -9.30 4.78 -12.95
C GLY A 121 -8.86 5.23 -14.35
N PRO A 122 -8.20 4.35 -15.13
CA PRO A 122 -7.76 4.69 -16.49
C PRO A 122 -8.89 5.20 -17.39
N LEU A 123 -10.06 4.56 -17.37
CA LEU A 123 -11.21 5.01 -18.15
C LEU A 123 -11.71 6.38 -17.69
N THR A 124 -11.68 6.68 -16.42
CA THR A 124 -12.04 8.00 -15.89
C THR A 124 -11.03 9.07 -16.36
N SER A 125 -9.72 8.76 -16.33
CA SER A 125 -8.72 9.69 -16.86
C SER A 125 -8.87 9.95 -18.35
N LEU A 126 -9.12 8.91 -19.15
CA LEU A 126 -9.40 9.08 -20.58
C LEU A 126 -10.71 9.84 -20.82
N GLY A 127 -11.72 9.64 -19.99
CA GLY A 127 -12.96 10.42 -20.02
C GLY A 127 -12.74 11.91 -19.70
N LEU A 128 -11.90 12.21 -18.69
CA LEU A 128 -11.49 13.59 -18.39
C LEU A 128 -10.69 14.21 -19.54
N ALA A 129 -9.79 13.45 -20.17
CA ALA A 129 -9.08 13.92 -21.35
C ALA A 129 -10.05 14.28 -22.48
N GLY A 130 -11.02 13.41 -22.77
CA GLY A 130 -12.08 13.67 -23.74
C GLY A 130 -12.90 14.92 -23.41
N LEU A 131 -13.25 15.09 -22.12
CA LEU A 131 -13.94 16.30 -21.64
C LEU A 131 -13.12 17.56 -21.90
N PHE A 132 -11.83 17.57 -21.54
CA PHE A 132 -10.94 18.71 -21.77
C PHE A 132 -10.75 18.99 -23.25
N PHE A 133 -10.61 17.97 -24.11
CA PHE A 133 -10.60 18.16 -25.57
C PHE A 133 -11.93 18.74 -26.11
N GLY A 134 -13.06 18.28 -25.57
CA GLY A 134 -14.37 18.86 -25.91
C GLY A 134 -14.48 20.33 -25.51
N VAL A 135 -13.97 20.70 -24.34
CA VAL A 135 -13.89 22.13 -23.95
C VAL A 135 -13.04 22.95 -24.90
N LEU A 136 -11.92 22.40 -25.40
CA LEU A 136 -11.07 23.09 -26.39
C LEU A 136 -11.77 23.37 -27.69
N VAL A 137 -12.76 22.58 -28.10
CA VAL A 137 -13.56 22.85 -29.31
C VAL A 137 -14.43 24.11 -29.16
N VAL A 138 -14.84 24.43 -27.93
CA VAL A 138 -15.69 25.59 -27.59
C VAL A 138 -14.87 26.85 -27.30
N LEU A 139 -13.60 26.68 -26.85
CA LEU A 139 -12.71 27.78 -26.44
C LEU A 139 -12.03 28.59 -27.59
N PRO A 140 -11.99 28.21 -28.87
CA PRO A 140 -11.23 28.94 -29.90
C PRO A 140 -11.61 30.42 -30.09
N GLN A 141 -12.76 30.81 -29.54
CA GLN A 141 -13.24 32.21 -29.62
C GLN A 141 -12.57 33.12 -28.57
N MET A 142 -11.79 32.57 -27.64
CA MET A 142 -11.06 33.35 -26.62
C MET A 142 -9.69 33.79 -27.16
N ARG A 143 -9.45 35.10 -27.16
CA ARG A 143 -8.14 35.69 -27.59
C ARG A 143 -6.99 35.41 -26.63
N SER A 144 -7.17 34.55 -25.63
CA SER A 144 -6.17 34.23 -24.61
C SER A 144 -5.45 32.95 -24.98
N PHE A 145 -4.11 32.96 -24.99
CA PHE A 145 -3.27 31.75 -25.14
C PHE A 145 -3.35 30.84 -23.90
N ALA A 146 -3.43 31.43 -22.74
CA ALA A 146 -3.15 30.74 -21.46
C ALA A 146 -4.20 29.66 -21.11
N LEU A 147 -5.49 29.98 -21.20
CA LEU A 147 -6.55 29.03 -20.83
C LEU A 147 -6.62 27.82 -21.78
N PRO A 148 -6.64 27.99 -23.13
CA PRO A 148 -6.59 26.86 -24.06
C PRO A 148 -5.34 26.00 -23.86
N PHE A 149 -4.17 26.62 -23.62
CA PHE A 149 -2.94 25.87 -23.32
C PHE A 149 -3.08 24.99 -22.09
N CYS A 150 -3.57 25.54 -20.97
CA CYS A 150 -3.72 24.77 -19.74
C CYS A 150 -4.73 23.63 -19.88
N VAL A 151 -5.87 23.88 -20.53
CA VAL A 151 -6.89 22.85 -20.81
C VAL A 151 -6.30 21.75 -21.71
N PHE A 152 -5.58 22.12 -22.77
CA PHE A 152 -4.87 21.17 -23.63
C PHE A 152 -3.85 20.34 -22.84
N TYR A 153 -3.04 21.00 -22.00
CA TYR A 153 -2.02 20.33 -21.21
C TYR A 153 -2.64 19.34 -20.20
N LEU A 154 -3.73 19.71 -19.53
CA LEU A 154 -4.49 18.82 -18.66
C LEU A 154 -5.13 17.66 -19.44
N ALA A 155 -5.60 17.88 -20.66
CA ALA A 155 -6.08 16.80 -21.51
C ALA A 155 -4.95 15.79 -21.80
N MET A 156 -3.78 16.27 -22.23
CA MET A 156 -2.60 15.43 -22.50
C MET A 156 -2.12 14.66 -21.27
N VAL A 157 -2.08 15.32 -20.11
CA VAL A 157 -1.70 14.67 -18.84
C VAL A 157 -2.68 13.55 -18.48
N ASN A 158 -3.98 13.76 -18.69
CA ASN A 158 -4.98 12.72 -18.43
C ASN A 158 -4.92 11.58 -19.46
N VAL A 159 -4.58 11.83 -20.72
CA VAL A 159 -4.26 10.77 -21.70
C VAL A 159 -3.07 9.95 -21.20
N MET A 160 -1.98 10.62 -20.82
CA MET A 160 -0.78 9.94 -20.32
C MET A 160 -1.08 9.14 -19.04
N LEU A 161 -1.82 9.71 -18.09
CA LEU A 161 -2.22 9.03 -16.85
C LEU A 161 -3.05 7.77 -17.15
N GLY A 162 -4.03 7.87 -18.06
CA GLY A 162 -4.85 6.73 -18.46
C GLY A 162 -4.05 5.65 -19.19
N LEU A 163 -3.28 6.01 -20.22
CA LEU A 163 -2.50 5.06 -21.01
C LEU A 163 -1.38 4.41 -20.20
N PHE A 164 -0.65 5.20 -19.40
CA PHE A 164 0.42 4.66 -18.55
C PHE A 164 -0.12 3.65 -17.53
N ASN A 165 -1.29 3.94 -16.93
CA ASN A 165 -1.93 3.00 -16.00
C ASN A 165 -2.51 1.75 -16.71
N LEU A 166 -2.70 1.75 -18.02
CA LEU A 166 -3.09 0.55 -18.77
C LEU A 166 -1.91 -0.34 -19.17
N VAL A 167 -0.66 0.09 -18.96
CA VAL A 167 0.51 -0.77 -19.18
C VAL A 167 0.38 -2.02 -18.30
N PRO A 168 0.48 -3.25 -18.89
CA PRO A 168 0.23 -4.51 -18.18
C PRO A 168 1.38 -4.88 -17.22
N ALA A 169 1.73 -3.98 -16.33
CA ALA A 169 2.85 -4.08 -15.41
C ALA A 169 2.50 -3.50 -14.03
N PHE A 170 2.86 -4.19 -12.94
CA PHE A 170 2.80 -3.58 -11.63
C PHE A 170 3.87 -2.47 -11.48
N PRO A 171 3.58 -1.39 -10.75
CA PRO A 171 2.41 -1.17 -9.86
C PRO A 171 1.19 -0.54 -10.53
N MET A 172 1.15 -0.42 -11.88
CA MET A 172 0.05 0.19 -12.60
C MET A 172 -1.21 -0.69 -12.60
N ASP A 173 -2.37 -0.08 -12.91
CA ASP A 173 -3.66 -0.78 -12.96
C ASP A 173 -3.70 -1.88 -14.03
N GLY A 174 -2.99 -1.69 -15.14
CA GLY A 174 -2.81 -2.69 -16.19
C GLY A 174 -2.22 -4.00 -15.69
N GLY A 175 -1.34 -3.95 -14.67
CA GLY A 175 -0.83 -5.14 -13.99
C GLY A 175 -1.93 -5.87 -13.20
N ARG A 176 -2.83 -5.14 -12.55
CA ARG A 176 -4.01 -5.71 -11.85
C ARG A 176 -5.03 -6.26 -12.83
N ILE A 177 -5.24 -5.58 -13.96
CA ILE A 177 -6.09 -6.05 -15.06
C ILE A 177 -5.56 -7.39 -15.58
N LEU A 178 -4.27 -7.46 -15.92
CA LEU A 178 -3.61 -8.68 -16.39
C LEU A 178 -3.75 -9.81 -15.36
N ARG A 179 -3.47 -9.52 -14.09
CA ARG A 179 -3.66 -10.47 -12.98
C ARG A 179 -5.08 -11.00 -12.92
N GLY A 180 -6.08 -10.12 -12.89
CA GLY A 180 -7.48 -10.50 -12.78
C GLY A 180 -7.97 -11.36 -13.94
N LEU A 181 -7.50 -11.09 -15.18
CA LEU A 181 -7.80 -11.89 -16.37
C LEU A 181 -7.18 -13.29 -16.29
N LEU A 182 -5.95 -13.40 -15.78
CA LEU A 182 -5.23 -14.68 -15.67
C LEU A 182 -5.67 -15.49 -14.44
N ALA A 183 -6.07 -14.82 -13.34
CA ALA A 183 -6.36 -15.47 -12.06
C ALA A 183 -7.50 -16.49 -12.14
N GLY A 184 -8.48 -16.28 -13.00
CA GLY A 184 -9.59 -17.21 -13.21
C GLY A 184 -9.17 -18.58 -13.74
N ARG A 185 -8.02 -18.68 -14.44
CA ARG A 185 -7.51 -19.94 -15.01
C ARG A 185 -6.29 -20.47 -14.29
N LEU A 186 -5.40 -19.59 -13.83
CA LEU A 186 -4.09 -19.95 -13.28
C LEU A 186 -4.02 -19.88 -11.75
N GLY A 187 -5.03 -19.31 -11.10
CA GLY A 187 -5.02 -18.97 -9.69
C GLY A 187 -4.25 -17.66 -9.40
N MET A 188 -4.54 -17.04 -8.26
CA MET A 188 -4.06 -15.69 -7.89
C MET A 188 -2.53 -15.58 -7.86
N VAL A 189 -1.85 -16.54 -7.22
CA VAL A 189 -0.38 -16.51 -7.06
C VAL A 189 0.35 -16.58 -8.42
N ARG A 190 -0.05 -17.53 -9.29
CA ARG A 190 0.58 -17.66 -10.62
C ARG A 190 0.28 -16.45 -11.49
N ALA A 191 -0.95 -15.95 -11.49
CA ALA A 191 -1.35 -14.78 -12.25
C ALA A 191 -0.53 -13.55 -11.79
N THR A 192 -0.38 -13.34 -10.48
CA THR A 192 0.43 -12.24 -9.93
C THR A 192 1.90 -12.37 -10.34
N ASN A 193 2.48 -13.57 -10.26
CA ASN A 193 3.87 -13.78 -10.66
C ASN A 193 4.09 -13.49 -12.14
N ILE A 194 3.18 -13.93 -13.03
CA ILE A 194 3.26 -13.62 -14.46
C ILE A 194 3.18 -12.11 -14.69
N SER A 195 2.21 -11.43 -14.08
CA SER A 195 2.07 -9.97 -14.19
C SER A 195 3.30 -9.23 -13.66
N ALA A 196 3.92 -9.72 -12.58
CA ALA A 196 5.17 -9.17 -12.06
C ALA A 196 6.37 -9.40 -13.01
N TRP A 197 6.47 -10.56 -13.67
CA TRP A 197 7.49 -10.81 -14.66
C TRP A 197 7.32 -9.92 -15.90
N VAL A 198 6.09 -9.74 -16.39
CA VAL A 198 5.80 -8.78 -17.47
C VAL A 198 6.21 -7.38 -17.06
N GLY A 199 5.89 -6.96 -15.82
CA GLY A 199 6.31 -5.67 -15.28
C GLY A 199 7.83 -5.50 -15.24
N ARG A 200 8.58 -6.53 -14.83
CA ARG A 200 10.05 -6.51 -14.86
C ARG A 200 10.59 -6.40 -16.30
N GLY A 201 9.95 -7.05 -17.28
CA GLY A 201 10.28 -6.89 -18.69
C GLY A 201 10.14 -5.43 -19.15
N PHE A 202 9.03 -4.79 -18.81
CA PHE A 202 8.85 -3.35 -19.08
C PHE A 202 9.89 -2.48 -18.36
N ALA A 203 10.21 -2.79 -17.09
CA ALA A 203 11.24 -2.06 -16.34
C ALA A 203 12.59 -2.12 -17.04
N VAL A 204 13.02 -3.29 -17.51
CA VAL A 204 14.25 -3.47 -18.28
C VAL A 204 14.19 -2.68 -19.59
N LEU A 205 13.06 -2.73 -20.31
CA LEU A 205 12.87 -1.94 -21.53
C LEU A 205 13.04 -0.45 -21.26
N PHE A 206 12.43 0.10 -20.20
CA PHE A 206 12.58 1.51 -19.82
C PHE A 206 14.04 1.87 -19.51
N VAL A 207 14.77 0.99 -18.82
CA VAL A 207 16.21 1.22 -18.51
C VAL A 207 17.04 1.19 -19.81
N VAL A 208 16.78 0.26 -20.72
CA VAL A 208 17.48 0.21 -22.02
C VAL A 208 17.23 1.47 -22.82
N VAL A 209 15.96 1.90 -22.95
CA VAL A 209 15.63 3.14 -23.65
C VAL A 209 16.25 4.36 -22.95
N ALA A 210 16.29 4.38 -21.60
CA ALA A 210 16.94 5.44 -20.83
C ALA A 210 18.44 5.59 -21.20
N VAL A 211 19.14 4.46 -21.32
CA VAL A 211 20.57 4.45 -21.71
C VAL A 211 20.74 4.94 -23.17
N LEU A 212 19.91 4.42 -24.08
CA LEU A 212 20.01 4.78 -25.52
C LEU A 212 19.66 6.25 -25.78
N THR A 213 18.74 6.83 -24.99
CA THR A 213 18.28 8.22 -25.16
C THR A 213 18.96 9.19 -24.19
N PHE A 214 19.86 8.72 -23.35
CA PHE A 214 20.48 9.52 -22.27
C PHE A 214 19.44 10.22 -21.38
N ASN A 215 18.29 9.59 -21.15
CA ASN A 215 17.21 10.14 -20.35
C ASN A 215 17.10 9.47 -18.98
N PRO A 216 17.68 10.09 -17.91
CA PRO A 216 17.69 9.49 -16.58
C PRO A 216 16.30 9.32 -15.97
N MET A 217 15.31 10.10 -16.43
CA MET A 217 13.93 9.98 -15.94
C MET A 217 13.31 8.61 -16.28
N LEU A 218 13.61 8.07 -17.47
CA LEU A 218 13.15 6.74 -17.85
C LEU A 218 13.79 5.64 -17.00
N ALA A 219 15.05 5.82 -16.58
CA ALA A 219 15.69 4.87 -15.66
C ALA A 219 15.02 4.86 -14.27
N ILE A 220 14.65 6.05 -13.76
CA ILE A 220 13.90 6.18 -12.50
C ILE A 220 12.53 5.49 -12.61
N ILE A 221 11.82 5.70 -13.70
CA ILE A 221 10.53 5.03 -13.97
C ILE A 221 10.72 3.51 -14.02
N GLY A 222 11.74 3.02 -14.73
CA GLY A 222 12.06 1.59 -14.80
C GLY A 222 12.35 0.99 -13.42
N PHE A 223 13.14 1.67 -12.60
CA PHE A 223 13.41 1.25 -11.21
C PHE A 223 12.14 1.20 -10.35
N PHE A 224 11.26 2.20 -10.49
CA PHE A 224 9.98 2.23 -9.77
C PHE A 224 9.07 1.06 -10.17
N ILE A 225 8.96 0.77 -11.47
CA ILE A 225 8.18 -0.38 -11.99
C ILE A 225 8.76 -1.69 -11.46
N PHE A 226 10.10 -1.86 -11.51
CA PHE A 226 10.76 -3.07 -11.02
C PHE A 226 10.48 -3.34 -9.55
N SER A 227 10.62 -2.29 -8.72
CA SER A 227 10.40 -2.36 -7.28
C SER A 227 8.93 -2.62 -6.94
N GLY A 228 8.01 -1.94 -7.61
CA GLY A 228 6.57 -2.11 -7.43
C GLY A 228 6.08 -3.52 -7.79
N ALA A 229 6.55 -4.06 -8.92
CA ALA A 229 6.23 -5.41 -9.35
C ALA A 229 6.71 -6.47 -8.35
N GLY A 230 7.90 -6.27 -7.76
CA GLY A 230 8.43 -7.15 -6.73
C GLY A 230 7.61 -7.14 -5.44
N ASN A 231 7.20 -5.96 -5.00
CA ASN A 231 6.44 -5.80 -3.75
C ASN A 231 5.04 -6.41 -3.85
N GLU A 232 4.31 -6.18 -4.94
CA GLU A 232 2.97 -6.74 -5.16
C GLU A 232 3.01 -8.28 -5.15
N SER A 233 3.97 -8.88 -5.85
CA SER A 233 4.14 -10.33 -5.87
C SER A 233 4.40 -10.90 -4.48
N ARG A 234 5.29 -10.26 -3.70
CA ARG A 234 5.61 -10.71 -2.33
C ARG A 234 4.40 -10.66 -1.41
N GLN A 235 3.59 -9.61 -1.48
CA GLN A 235 2.39 -9.48 -0.65
C GLN A 235 1.37 -10.57 -0.95
N VAL A 236 1.10 -10.86 -2.23
CA VAL A 236 0.14 -11.90 -2.62
C VAL A 236 0.64 -13.29 -2.22
N VAL A 237 1.93 -13.59 -2.42
CA VAL A 237 2.51 -14.88 -1.99
C VAL A 237 2.44 -15.02 -0.48
N MET A 238 2.87 -14.00 0.27
CA MET A 238 2.81 -14.00 1.73
C MET A 238 1.39 -14.24 2.25
N ARG A 239 0.41 -13.55 1.68
CA ARG A 239 -0.99 -13.74 2.03
C ARG A 239 -1.44 -15.18 1.77
N ALA A 240 -1.15 -15.71 0.57
CA ALA A 240 -1.55 -17.06 0.18
C ALA A 240 -0.91 -18.14 1.07
N GLU A 241 0.32 -17.93 1.52
CA GLU A 241 0.98 -18.86 2.45
C GLU A 241 0.39 -18.76 3.87
N LEU A 242 0.12 -17.56 4.37
CA LEU A 242 -0.48 -17.36 5.68
C LEU A 242 -1.95 -17.83 5.74
N GLU A 243 -2.70 -17.77 4.64
CA GLU A 243 -4.06 -18.31 4.57
C GLU A 243 -4.10 -19.83 4.71
N LYS A 244 -3.02 -20.55 4.41
CA LYS A 244 -2.88 -22.00 4.59
C LYS A 244 -2.57 -22.40 6.03
N LEU A 245 -1.97 -21.49 6.80
CA LEU A 245 -1.54 -21.73 8.16
C LEU A 245 -2.65 -21.37 9.16
N ARG A 246 -2.78 -22.17 10.21
CA ARG A 246 -3.60 -21.84 11.38
C ARG A 246 -2.75 -21.18 12.45
N VAL A 247 -3.38 -20.39 13.31
CA VAL A 247 -2.72 -19.73 14.44
C VAL A 247 -2.01 -20.75 15.34
N GLU A 248 -2.63 -21.91 15.60
CA GLU A 248 -2.03 -23.01 16.39
C GLU A 248 -0.69 -23.50 15.87
N GLN A 249 -0.44 -23.40 14.54
CA GLN A 249 0.81 -23.80 13.89
C GLN A 249 1.90 -22.72 13.95
N MET A 250 1.52 -21.50 14.30
CA MET A 250 2.40 -20.33 14.32
C MET A 250 2.66 -19.83 15.73
N MET A 251 1.69 -20.01 16.66
CA MET A 251 1.77 -19.49 18.02
C MET A 251 2.92 -20.10 18.82
N SER A 252 3.42 -19.34 19.77
CA SER A 252 4.28 -19.85 20.84
C SER A 252 3.40 -20.47 21.93
N PRO A 253 3.44 -21.81 22.13
CA PRO A 253 2.53 -22.51 23.03
C PRO A 253 2.94 -22.42 24.51
N ARG A 254 4.14 -21.92 24.80
CA ARG A 254 4.70 -21.88 26.16
C ARG A 254 4.61 -20.47 26.72
N PHE A 255 3.45 -20.14 27.27
CA PHE A 255 3.35 -18.91 28.02
C PHE A 255 2.39 -19.04 29.20
N HIS A 256 2.91 -18.77 30.40
CA HIS A 256 2.11 -18.48 31.58
C HIS A 256 1.92 -16.96 31.64
N GLY A 257 0.68 -16.49 31.65
CA GLY A 257 0.40 -15.07 31.82
C GLY A 257 1.01 -14.59 33.15
N LEU A 258 1.70 -13.46 33.11
CA LEU A 258 2.21 -12.84 34.31
C LEU A 258 1.02 -12.32 35.13
N ASP A 259 1.01 -12.55 36.46
CA ASP A 259 -0.05 -12.04 37.31
C ASP A 259 -0.07 -10.50 37.30
N VAL A 260 -1.26 -9.92 37.24
CA VAL A 260 -1.43 -8.45 37.19
C VAL A 260 -0.87 -7.73 38.43
N ASN A 261 -0.67 -8.43 39.54
CA ASN A 261 -0.11 -7.90 40.77
C ASN A 261 1.42 -8.01 40.83
N THR A 262 2.07 -8.61 39.84
CA THR A 262 3.53 -8.66 39.74
C THR A 262 4.12 -7.26 39.65
N SER A 263 5.28 -7.03 40.26
CA SER A 263 5.98 -5.76 40.23
C SER A 263 6.47 -5.42 38.79
N LEU A 264 6.61 -4.13 38.46
CA LEU A 264 7.16 -3.72 37.18
C LEU A 264 8.63 -4.18 37.01
N GLU A 265 9.37 -4.31 38.09
CA GLU A 265 10.75 -4.79 38.07
C GLU A 265 10.85 -6.27 37.71
N GLU A 266 10.03 -7.13 38.31
CA GLU A 266 9.94 -8.55 37.96
C GLU A 266 9.46 -8.76 36.54
N ALA A 267 8.46 -7.99 36.09
CA ALA A 267 7.98 -8.03 34.71
C ALA A 267 9.07 -7.63 33.71
N LEU A 268 9.90 -6.63 34.05
CA LEU A 268 11.04 -6.23 33.21
C LEU A 268 12.12 -7.33 33.18
N ALA A 269 12.38 -8.01 34.29
CA ALA A 269 13.31 -9.13 34.33
C ALA A 269 12.84 -10.29 33.44
N GLU A 270 11.53 -10.62 33.50
CA GLU A 270 10.91 -11.65 32.67
C GLU A 270 10.97 -11.32 31.19
N LEU A 271 10.66 -10.07 30.78
CA LEU A 271 10.79 -9.60 29.39
C LEU A 271 12.23 -9.74 28.86
N ARG A 272 13.22 -9.46 29.71
CA ARG A 272 14.63 -9.62 29.33
C ARG A 272 15.03 -11.09 29.21
N HIS A 273 14.54 -11.95 30.12
CA HIS A 273 14.79 -13.38 30.09
C HIS A 273 14.19 -14.02 28.82
N GLU A 274 12.95 -13.73 28.53
CA GLU A 274 12.24 -14.27 27.35
C GLU A 274 12.61 -13.57 26.04
N LYS A 275 13.35 -12.45 26.07
CA LYS A 275 13.72 -11.61 24.91
C LYS A 275 12.49 -11.14 24.11
N ARG A 276 11.41 -10.78 24.80
CA ARG A 276 10.16 -10.32 24.22
C ARG A 276 9.98 -8.81 24.35
N LEU A 277 9.12 -8.23 23.52
CA LEU A 277 8.77 -6.81 23.59
C LEU A 277 7.48 -6.54 24.36
N ALA A 278 6.73 -7.59 24.71
CA ALA A 278 5.54 -7.51 25.51
C ALA A 278 5.27 -8.85 26.22
N LEU A 279 4.62 -8.78 27.39
CA LEU A 279 4.14 -9.93 28.14
C LEU A 279 2.61 -9.90 28.23
N PRO A 280 1.92 -11.01 28.03
CA PRO A 280 0.50 -11.15 28.38
C PRO A 280 0.34 -11.18 29.89
N LEU A 281 -0.76 -10.59 30.34
CA LEU A 281 -1.14 -10.50 31.74
C LEU A 281 -2.38 -11.36 31.99
N ALA A 282 -2.37 -12.07 33.12
CA ALA A 282 -3.49 -12.87 33.58
C ALA A 282 -3.93 -12.45 34.98
N GLU A 283 -5.21 -12.60 35.26
CA GLU A 283 -5.80 -12.46 36.57
C GLU A 283 -6.60 -13.74 36.86
N LEU A 284 -6.28 -14.48 37.94
CA LEU A 284 -6.90 -15.77 38.25
C LEU A 284 -6.87 -16.74 37.04
N GLU A 285 -5.73 -16.82 36.38
CA GLU A 285 -5.52 -17.63 35.16
C GLU A 285 -6.32 -17.19 33.91
N GLN A 286 -7.09 -16.11 33.99
CA GLN A 286 -7.79 -15.53 32.84
C GLN A 286 -6.94 -14.42 32.23
N PRO A 287 -6.74 -14.43 30.91
CA PRO A 287 -5.98 -13.40 30.22
C PRO A 287 -6.77 -12.10 30.20
N VAL A 288 -6.19 -11.04 30.75
CA VAL A 288 -6.83 -9.72 30.85
C VAL A 288 -6.23 -8.68 29.90
N GLY A 289 -4.98 -8.89 29.49
CA GLY A 289 -4.31 -7.93 28.62
C GLY A 289 -2.83 -8.21 28.42
N TRP A 290 -2.08 -7.16 28.17
CA TRP A 290 -0.64 -7.22 27.98
C TRP A 290 0.04 -5.93 28.47
N VAL A 291 1.35 -6.01 28.74
CA VAL A 291 2.23 -4.88 29.05
C VAL A 291 3.42 -4.86 28.11
N ALA A 292 3.82 -3.69 27.61
CA ALA A 292 4.97 -3.55 26.72
C ALA A 292 6.25 -3.17 27.47
N LEU A 293 7.38 -3.61 26.94
CA LEU A 293 8.72 -3.21 27.40
C LEU A 293 8.88 -1.67 27.44
N ALA A 294 8.39 -0.98 26.40
CA ALA A 294 8.48 0.48 26.33
C ALA A 294 7.73 1.18 27.48
N ASP A 295 6.58 0.64 27.91
CA ASP A 295 5.80 1.22 28.99
C ASP A 295 6.50 0.99 30.36
N LEU A 296 7.09 -0.19 30.56
CA LEU A 296 7.88 -0.49 31.76
C LEU A 296 9.12 0.40 31.88
N LEU A 297 9.81 0.62 30.75
CA LEU A 297 11.01 1.47 30.71
C LEU A 297 10.69 2.95 30.90
N ALA A 298 9.47 3.40 30.60
CA ALA A 298 9.03 4.77 30.83
C ALA A 298 8.84 5.12 32.32
N VAL A 299 8.72 4.09 33.21
CA VAL A 299 8.61 4.29 34.65
C VAL A 299 10.02 4.40 35.27
N PRO A 300 10.28 5.40 36.16
CA PRO A 300 11.54 5.53 36.88
C PRO A 300 11.92 4.26 37.65
N GLU A 301 13.19 3.93 37.64
CA GLU A 301 13.69 2.67 38.25
C GLU A 301 13.32 2.53 39.74
N GLU A 302 13.36 3.64 40.46
CA GLU A 302 13.06 3.69 41.91
C GLU A 302 11.59 3.36 42.24
N GLU A 303 10.69 3.51 41.28
CA GLU A 303 9.26 3.22 41.44
C GLU A 303 8.88 1.80 41.02
N ARG A 304 9.69 1.13 40.18
CA ARG A 304 9.32 -0.17 39.57
C ARG A 304 9.06 -1.28 40.56
N ALA A 305 9.82 -1.33 41.64
CA ALA A 305 9.64 -2.33 42.69
C ALA A 305 8.34 -2.16 43.49
N ARG A 306 7.77 -0.94 43.52
CA ARG A 306 6.56 -0.59 44.30
C ARG A 306 5.28 -0.59 43.51
N ARG A 307 5.37 -0.53 42.19
CA ARG A 307 4.22 -0.46 41.26
C ARG A 307 3.99 -1.81 40.61
N THR A 308 2.74 -2.09 40.22
CA THR A 308 2.35 -3.36 39.62
C THR A 308 2.02 -3.20 38.14
N VAL A 309 2.10 -4.31 37.38
CA VAL A 309 1.80 -4.29 35.93
C VAL A 309 0.34 -3.99 35.66
N ARG A 310 -0.56 -4.09 36.63
CA ARG A 310 -1.97 -3.67 36.53
C ARG A 310 -2.11 -2.20 36.09
N GLU A 311 -1.21 -1.34 36.54
CA GLU A 311 -1.25 0.08 36.23
C GLU A 311 -0.94 0.41 34.76
N LEU A 312 -0.22 -0.49 34.08
CA LEU A 312 0.20 -0.35 32.68
C LEU A 312 -0.54 -1.33 31.75
N LEU A 313 -1.57 -2.03 32.29
CA LEU A 313 -2.36 -3.00 31.54
C LEU A 313 -3.01 -2.37 30.30
N LYS A 314 -2.78 -3.00 29.15
CA LYS A 314 -3.44 -2.69 27.88
C LYS A 314 -4.40 -3.81 27.50
N PRO A 315 -5.55 -3.47 26.86
CA PRO A 315 -6.55 -4.46 26.51
C PRO A 315 -6.00 -5.51 25.54
N ALA A 316 -6.41 -6.75 25.74
CA ALA A 316 -6.00 -7.86 24.91
C ALA A 316 -6.61 -7.79 23.50
N ALA A 317 -5.81 -7.99 22.49
CA ALA A 317 -6.27 -8.41 21.19
C ALA A 317 -6.21 -9.95 21.12
N VAL A 318 -7.35 -10.56 20.88
CA VAL A 318 -7.55 -12.01 21.00
C VAL A 318 -7.71 -12.65 19.63
N VAL A 319 -7.23 -13.90 19.50
CA VAL A 319 -7.38 -14.73 18.30
C VAL A 319 -7.62 -16.19 18.71
N SER A 320 -8.40 -16.93 17.91
CA SER A 320 -8.59 -18.37 18.11
C SER A 320 -7.46 -19.20 17.48
N PRO A 321 -7.08 -20.35 18.05
CA PRO A 321 -6.11 -21.29 17.44
C PRO A 321 -6.49 -21.72 16.02
N GLU A 322 -7.81 -21.82 15.74
CA GLU A 322 -8.33 -22.27 14.45
C GLU A 322 -8.34 -21.18 13.37
N GLU A 323 -8.19 -19.90 13.74
CA GLU A 323 -8.16 -18.82 12.78
C GLU A 323 -6.94 -18.93 11.85
N ASN A 324 -7.09 -18.43 10.61
CA ASN A 324 -5.97 -18.45 9.67
C ASN A 324 -4.93 -17.36 9.98
N GLY A 325 -3.68 -17.62 9.57
CA GLY A 325 -2.54 -16.74 9.85
C GLY A 325 -2.66 -15.36 9.22
N TRP A 326 -3.35 -15.22 8.10
CA TRP A 326 -3.57 -13.91 7.48
C TRP A 326 -4.47 -13.02 8.34
N THR A 327 -5.55 -13.58 8.89
CA THR A 327 -6.44 -12.86 9.80
C THR A 327 -5.71 -12.41 11.07
N ALA A 328 -4.87 -13.28 11.63
CA ALA A 328 -4.04 -12.95 12.79
C ALA A 328 -3.02 -11.83 12.47
N LEU A 329 -2.32 -11.92 11.34
CA LEU A 329 -1.40 -10.86 10.91
C LEU A 329 -2.12 -9.52 10.70
N ARG A 330 -3.30 -9.52 10.11
CA ARG A 330 -4.12 -8.30 9.96
C ARG A 330 -4.42 -7.66 11.33
N ARG A 331 -4.82 -8.45 12.33
CA ARG A 331 -5.08 -7.94 13.69
C ARG A 331 -3.83 -7.34 14.32
N LEU A 332 -2.66 -7.97 14.16
CA LEU A 332 -1.37 -7.41 14.62
C LEU A 332 -1.07 -6.06 13.98
N ILE A 333 -1.33 -5.92 12.68
CA ILE A 333 -1.06 -4.67 11.94
C ILE A 333 -2.09 -3.58 12.29
N GLU A 334 -3.38 -3.92 12.38
CA GLU A 334 -4.48 -2.96 12.55
C GLU A 334 -4.59 -2.44 13.98
N ALA A 335 -4.62 -3.32 14.96
CA ALA A 335 -4.72 -2.95 16.36
C ALA A 335 -3.36 -2.56 16.96
N LYS A 336 -2.26 -2.91 16.27
CA LYS A 336 -0.86 -2.68 16.71
C LYS A 336 -0.53 -3.19 18.13
N PRO A 337 -1.15 -4.26 18.63
CA PRO A 337 -0.61 -4.88 19.81
C PRO A 337 0.72 -5.53 19.43
N PRO A 338 1.73 -5.51 20.31
CA PRO A 338 2.98 -6.23 20.07
C PRO A 338 2.77 -7.74 20.08
N VAL A 339 1.67 -8.21 20.70
CA VAL A 339 1.33 -9.62 20.88
C VAL A 339 -0.19 -9.82 20.81
N LEU A 340 -0.64 -10.89 20.17
CA LEU A 340 -2.01 -11.41 20.26
C LEU A 340 -2.06 -12.53 21.30
N LEU A 341 -3.15 -12.56 22.06
CA LEU A 341 -3.44 -13.65 22.98
C LEU A 341 -4.25 -14.72 22.25
N VAL A 342 -3.75 -15.95 22.26
CA VAL A 342 -4.44 -17.08 21.62
C VAL A 342 -5.29 -17.76 22.69
N LEU A 343 -6.62 -17.66 22.52
CA LEU A 343 -7.58 -18.22 23.46
C LEU A 343 -8.33 -19.41 22.85
N GLU A 344 -8.35 -20.51 23.57
CA GLU A 344 -9.24 -21.65 23.30
C GLU A 344 -10.26 -21.79 24.43
N ARG A 345 -11.54 -21.64 24.11
CA ARG A 345 -12.64 -21.71 25.10
C ARG A 345 -12.45 -20.80 26.31
N GLY A 346 -11.89 -19.62 26.11
CA GLY A 346 -11.64 -18.64 27.15
C GLY A 346 -10.33 -18.85 27.95
N ARG A 347 -9.57 -19.90 27.67
CA ARG A 347 -8.27 -20.17 28.32
C ARG A 347 -7.13 -19.74 27.41
N LEU A 348 -6.09 -19.16 27.98
CA LEU A 348 -4.87 -18.80 27.24
C LEU A 348 -4.10 -20.08 26.90
N VAL A 349 -3.94 -20.36 25.60
CA VAL A 349 -3.21 -21.53 25.11
C VAL A 349 -1.90 -21.16 24.43
N GLY A 350 -1.68 -19.87 24.14
CA GLY A 350 -0.44 -19.39 23.54
C GLY A 350 -0.48 -17.90 23.25
N THR A 351 0.60 -17.42 22.66
CA THR A 351 0.74 -16.05 22.17
C THR A 351 1.21 -16.05 20.73
N LEU A 352 0.91 -14.99 20.01
CA LEU A 352 1.36 -14.81 18.64
C LEU A 352 1.89 -13.38 18.46
N ASP A 353 3.14 -13.25 18.09
CA ASP A 353 3.76 -11.97 17.75
C ASP A 353 4.26 -11.93 16.30
N GLY A 354 4.88 -10.82 15.89
CA GLY A 354 5.42 -10.67 14.55
C GLY A 354 6.56 -11.65 14.23
N ASN A 355 7.37 -12.04 15.22
CA ASN A 355 8.47 -12.98 15.03
C ASN A 355 7.95 -14.40 14.81
N ASP A 356 6.90 -14.79 15.54
CA ASP A 356 6.23 -16.08 15.37
C ASP A 356 5.68 -16.23 13.95
N VAL A 357 5.02 -15.17 13.44
CA VAL A 357 4.51 -15.14 12.05
C VAL A 357 5.65 -15.25 11.03
N HIS A 358 6.74 -14.51 11.24
CA HIS A 358 7.91 -14.58 10.35
C HIS A 358 8.57 -15.96 10.35
N ALA A 359 8.75 -16.57 11.53
CA ALA A 359 9.34 -17.90 11.67
C ALA A 359 8.46 -18.98 10.98
N ALA A 360 7.15 -18.94 11.22
CA ALA A 360 6.20 -19.87 10.60
C ALA A 360 6.20 -19.74 9.07
N LEU A 361 6.20 -18.52 8.54
CA LEU A 361 6.26 -18.26 7.11
C LEU A 361 7.57 -18.79 6.49
N ALA A 362 8.71 -18.55 7.12
CA ALA A 362 10.00 -19.05 6.64
C ALA A 362 10.04 -20.59 6.60
N LEU A 363 9.50 -21.26 7.62
CA LEU A 363 9.38 -22.71 7.67
C LEU A 363 8.45 -23.25 6.59
N GLN A 364 7.33 -22.59 6.34
CA GLN A 364 6.37 -22.99 5.30
C GLN A 364 7.00 -22.88 3.89
N VAL A 365 7.66 -21.76 3.59
CA VAL A 365 8.37 -21.57 2.31
C VAL A 365 9.44 -22.65 2.11
N ALA A 366 10.23 -22.96 3.14
CA ALA A 366 11.26 -24.00 3.06
C ALA A 366 10.67 -25.41 2.85
N ARG A 367 9.50 -25.72 3.41
CA ARG A 367 8.78 -26.98 3.17
C ARG A 367 8.30 -27.07 1.73
N ASP A 368 7.64 -26.04 1.23
CA ASP A 368 7.14 -26.00 -0.15
C ASP A 368 8.27 -26.13 -1.19
N GLU A 369 9.43 -25.53 -0.94
CA GLU A 369 10.61 -25.69 -1.81
C GLU A 369 11.15 -27.13 -1.82
N ARG A 370 11.21 -27.76 -0.65
CA ARG A 370 11.64 -29.18 -0.54
C ARG A 370 10.69 -30.12 -1.28
N GLU A 371 9.38 -29.89 -1.15
CA GLU A 371 8.36 -30.70 -1.83
C GLU A 371 8.45 -30.54 -3.36
N ARG A 372 8.61 -29.32 -3.85
CA ARG A 372 8.84 -29.04 -5.28
C ARG A 372 10.09 -29.71 -5.81
N SER A 373 11.18 -29.64 -5.05
CA SER A 373 12.45 -30.27 -5.42
C SER A 373 12.34 -31.81 -5.45
N ARG A 374 11.61 -32.43 -4.52
CA ARG A 374 11.32 -33.86 -4.53
C ARG A 374 10.45 -34.26 -5.74
N ALA A 375 9.38 -33.47 -5.99
CA ALA A 375 8.47 -33.74 -7.11
C ALA A 375 9.18 -33.61 -8.49
N SER A 376 10.15 -32.69 -8.63
CA SER A 376 10.93 -32.52 -9.85
C SER A 376 11.91 -33.70 -10.08
N ARG A 377 12.59 -34.16 -9.03
CA ARG A 377 13.46 -35.36 -9.11
C ARG A 377 12.66 -36.60 -9.48
N TRP A 378 11.49 -36.81 -8.88
CA TRP A 378 10.61 -37.97 -9.21
C TRP A 378 10.13 -38.01 -10.66
N ARG A 379 9.96 -36.83 -11.28
CA ARG A 379 9.60 -36.72 -12.72
C ARG A 379 10.81 -37.04 -13.64
N GLN A 380 12.03 -36.80 -13.22
CA GLN A 380 13.24 -37.08 -13.97
C GLN A 380 13.69 -38.55 -13.87
N GLU A 381 13.32 -39.22 -12.78
CA GLU A 381 13.66 -40.61 -12.49
C GLU A 381 12.64 -41.65 -13.01
N ARG A 382 11.52 -41.22 -13.62
CA ARG A 382 10.60 -42.16 -14.28
C ARG A 382 11.19 -42.59 -15.62
N PRO A 383 11.56 -43.89 -15.81
CA PRO A 383 11.88 -44.42 -17.13
C PRO A 383 10.66 -44.33 -18.06
N ALA A 384 10.90 -44.05 -19.34
CA ALA A 384 9.93 -43.93 -20.42
C ALA A 384 9.18 -45.24 -20.67
#